data_249cfd0b4bbf6583afea298bb72ea372
#
_entry.id   249cfd0b4bbf6583afea298bb72ea372
#
_cell.length_a   1.000
_cell.length_b   1.000
_cell.length_c   1.000
_cell.angle_alpha   90.00
_cell.angle_beta   90.00
_cell.angle_gamma   90.00
#
_symmetry.space_group_name_H-M   'P 1'
#
loop_
_entity.id
_entity.type
_entity.pdbx_description
1 polymer ?
#
loop_
_entity_poly.entity_id
_entity_poly.type
_entity_poly.pdbx_seq_one_letter_code
_entity_poly.pdbx_strand_id
1 'polypeptide(L)'
;MESSQHSKKLPSILRPLLTSKSSHHRVPSDRPTIMDAATSEQLHGLTNRLLTEVNALVSSYSSIDCQHPFLAAAYESQNDKSEARSNILSSLSEIEAIVRGPKEFLENIAIQCEMLGSIQWLGEFQILACIPLSQEVPIQDVANLSNVPEQQLAQMIGLTARCGFLIEPRRGYVAHTPLSASFVTDPSHLDAAMFLAEQAAPAALKAATATQRFTESHTNNETAFSLATRTKVPFEAAQEQSPRLSRQWAAYLHHAGGLPEDHVLADAMTKLHWSNISKAGGQVVEVGAFLAAKPLARLFPQLRFLVQLPAGASSCESILCDPSDPIKSGQISIANRVPGSPQSVTNAAVYVLHLPSSVPSQILTELQVHLPALRMSNGVMLIMSGRVLPGQDEPIRARHAAVAHARGLIMYQMSNEVEMDLCSLLQMLDTVRDSTGKLVLVHKLRSGSGMTVAVVVKYQLMVGGAS
;
A
#
# COMPACT_ATOMS: atom_id res chain seq x y z
N MET A 1 -28.22 -10.63 50.88
CA MET A 1 -27.71 -9.49 50.05
C MET A 1 -27.50 -10.02 48.65
N GLU A 2 -28.46 -9.71 47.80
CA GLU A 2 -28.70 -10.36 46.52
C GLU A 2 -27.75 -9.81 45.45
N SER A 3 -27.05 -10.71 44.76
CA SER A 3 -26.26 -10.40 43.54
C SER A 3 -27.16 -10.62 42.32
N SER A 4 -27.62 -9.55 41.75
CA SER A 4 -28.39 -9.51 40.52
C SER A 4 -27.54 -9.92 39.33
N GLN A 5 -27.74 -11.10 38.80
CA GLN A 5 -27.25 -11.57 37.52
C GLN A 5 -28.15 -10.99 36.40
N HIS A 6 -27.65 -10.02 35.66
CA HIS A 6 -28.25 -9.58 34.39
C HIS A 6 -27.86 -10.54 33.26
N SER A 7 -28.70 -11.56 33.06
CA SER A 7 -28.69 -12.39 31.85
C SER A 7 -29.19 -11.56 30.66
N LYS A 8 -28.28 -11.14 29.79
CA LYS A 8 -28.63 -10.52 28.50
C LYS A 8 -29.26 -11.57 27.59
N LYS A 9 -30.56 -11.45 27.34
CA LYS A 9 -31.29 -12.27 26.37
C LYS A 9 -30.75 -12.05 24.96
N LEU A 10 -30.31 -13.10 24.27
CA LEU A 10 -29.97 -13.10 22.85
C LEU A 10 -31.18 -12.62 21.99
N PRO A 11 -30.95 -11.87 20.89
CA PRO A 11 -32.01 -11.48 19.97
C PRO A 11 -32.77 -12.68 19.39
N SER A 12 -34.09 -12.55 19.28
CA SER A 12 -35.01 -13.63 18.87
C SER A 12 -34.78 -14.21 17.47
N ILE A 13 -33.95 -13.56 16.63
CA ILE A 13 -33.60 -13.95 15.26
C ILE A 13 -32.67 -15.18 15.21
N LEU A 14 -31.92 -15.46 16.28
CA LEU A 14 -30.95 -16.59 16.32
C LEU A 14 -31.51 -17.87 16.92
N ARG A 15 -32.74 -17.88 17.44
CA ARG A 15 -33.36 -19.06 18.04
C ARG A 15 -33.60 -20.25 17.09
N PRO A 16 -33.89 -20.08 15.79
CA PRO A 16 -34.12 -21.23 14.90
C PRO A 16 -32.86 -22.04 14.56
N LEU A 17 -31.67 -21.44 14.71
CA LEU A 17 -30.40 -22.07 14.32
C LEU A 17 -29.82 -23.04 15.37
N LEU A 18 -30.30 -22.98 16.62
CA LEU A 18 -29.75 -23.76 17.73
C LEU A 18 -30.62 -24.96 18.16
N THR A 19 -31.75 -25.21 17.52
CA THR A 19 -32.69 -26.28 17.92
C THR A 19 -33.01 -27.28 16.80
N SER A 20 -32.17 -27.50 15.81
CA SER A 20 -32.40 -28.60 14.86
C SER A 20 -31.92 -29.92 15.45
N LYS A 21 -32.87 -30.77 15.85
CA LYS A 21 -32.65 -32.20 16.05
C LYS A 21 -32.03 -32.81 14.82
N SER A 22 -31.01 -33.62 14.99
CA SER A 22 -30.33 -34.40 13.96
C SER A 22 -31.33 -35.20 13.12
N SER A 23 -31.81 -34.65 12.06
CA SER A 23 -32.33 -35.41 10.92
C SER A 23 -31.13 -35.56 9.97
N HIS A 24 -30.82 -36.81 9.63
CA HIS A 24 -29.86 -37.17 8.62
C HIS A 24 -30.25 -36.51 7.28
N HIS A 25 -29.88 -35.27 7.05
CA HIS A 25 -29.87 -34.70 5.72
C HIS A 25 -28.67 -35.30 4.97
N ARG A 26 -28.98 -36.15 3.98
CA ARG A 26 -28.05 -36.52 2.93
C ARG A 26 -27.38 -35.24 2.44
N VAL A 27 -26.07 -35.17 2.59
CA VAL A 27 -25.21 -34.20 1.89
C VAL A 27 -25.59 -34.33 0.41
N PRO A 28 -25.96 -33.24 -0.28
CA PRO A 28 -26.16 -33.30 -1.71
C PRO A 28 -24.86 -33.81 -2.32
N SER A 29 -24.94 -34.93 -3.04
CA SER A 29 -23.82 -35.46 -3.84
C SER A 29 -23.28 -34.35 -4.71
N ASP A 30 -21.95 -34.24 -4.78
CA ASP A 30 -21.19 -33.43 -5.73
C ASP A 30 -21.80 -33.51 -7.14
N ARG A 31 -22.77 -32.65 -7.42
CA ARG A 31 -23.06 -32.30 -8.81
C ARG A 31 -21.98 -31.31 -9.20
N PRO A 32 -21.20 -31.58 -10.25
CA PRO A 32 -20.30 -30.57 -10.79
C PRO A 32 -21.18 -29.33 -11.05
N THR A 33 -20.83 -28.23 -10.41
CA THR A 33 -21.48 -26.94 -10.64
C THR A 33 -21.27 -26.66 -12.13
N ILE A 34 -22.34 -26.82 -12.93
CA ILE A 34 -22.27 -26.49 -14.37
C ILE A 34 -22.00 -25.00 -14.39
N MET A 35 -20.78 -24.65 -14.81
CA MET A 35 -20.37 -23.27 -14.98
C MET A 35 -21.38 -22.64 -15.96
N ASP A 36 -22.03 -21.55 -15.55
CA ASP A 36 -22.97 -20.88 -16.42
C ASP A 36 -22.26 -20.23 -17.62
N ALA A 37 -23.01 -19.91 -18.67
CA ALA A 37 -22.44 -19.37 -19.91
C ALA A 37 -21.71 -18.02 -19.64
N ALA A 38 -22.21 -17.19 -18.73
CA ALA A 38 -21.61 -15.89 -18.39
C ALA A 38 -20.26 -16.08 -17.71
N THR A 39 -20.16 -16.99 -16.74
CA THR A 39 -18.91 -17.33 -16.04
C THR A 39 -17.89 -17.93 -17.02
N SER A 40 -18.33 -18.77 -17.96
CA SER A 40 -17.46 -19.33 -19.01
C SER A 40 -16.91 -18.24 -19.93
N GLU A 41 -17.75 -17.31 -20.37
CA GLU A 41 -17.33 -16.17 -21.21
C GLU A 41 -16.36 -15.24 -20.45
N GLN A 42 -16.62 -14.95 -19.17
CA GLN A 42 -15.72 -14.18 -18.31
C GLN A 42 -14.35 -14.86 -18.20
N LEU A 43 -14.31 -16.17 -17.97
CA LEU A 43 -13.06 -16.93 -17.83
C LEU A 43 -12.27 -16.92 -19.16
N HIS A 44 -12.93 -17.09 -20.29
CA HIS A 44 -12.29 -16.95 -21.61
C HIS A 44 -11.73 -15.55 -21.84
N GLY A 45 -12.46 -14.49 -21.47
CA GLY A 45 -11.99 -13.10 -21.56
C GLY A 45 -10.75 -12.85 -20.72
N LEU A 46 -10.74 -13.34 -19.48
CA LEU A 46 -9.58 -13.23 -18.58
C LEU A 46 -8.37 -14.00 -19.10
N THR A 47 -8.57 -15.22 -19.64
CA THR A 47 -7.49 -16.04 -20.19
C THR A 47 -6.85 -15.35 -21.41
N ASN A 48 -7.65 -14.80 -22.32
CA ASN A 48 -7.14 -14.06 -23.48
C ASN A 48 -6.37 -12.81 -23.07
N ARG A 49 -6.85 -12.08 -22.07
CA ARG A 49 -6.15 -10.92 -21.48
C ARG A 49 -4.80 -11.35 -20.88
N LEU A 50 -4.81 -12.40 -20.06
CA LEU A 50 -3.58 -12.94 -19.44
C LEU A 50 -2.55 -13.31 -20.52
N LEU A 51 -2.96 -14.00 -21.58
CA LEU A 51 -2.07 -14.39 -22.68
C LEU A 51 -1.45 -13.17 -23.37
N THR A 52 -2.25 -12.13 -23.61
CA THR A 52 -1.78 -10.88 -24.22
C THR A 52 -0.73 -10.20 -23.35
N GLU A 53 -0.98 -10.11 -22.04
CA GLU A 53 -0.09 -9.44 -21.08
C GLU A 53 1.21 -10.24 -20.84
N VAL A 54 1.13 -11.57 -20.80
CA VAL A 54 2.32 -12.43 -20.73
C VAL A 54 3.17 -12.27 -21.99
N ASN A 55 2.59 -12.26 -23.19
CA ASN A 55 3.33 -12.04 -24.42
C ASN A 55 3.99 -10.65 -24.47
N ALA A 56 3.30 -9.61 -24.00
CA ALA A 56 3.85 -8.26 -23.90
C ALA A 56 5.07 -8.24 -22.94
N LEU A 57 4.94 -8.88 -21.78
CA LEU A 57 6.04 -8.97 -20.81
C LEU A 57 7.23 -9.73 -21.39
N VAL A 58 7.02 -10.91 -22.00
CA VAL A 58 8.09 -11.71 -22.65
C VAL A 58 8.78 -10.90 -23.76
N SER A 59 8.02 -10.21 -24.61
CA SER A 59 8.58 -9.38 -25.67
C SER A 59 9.44 -8.24 -25.14
N SER A 60 9.07 -7.66 -24.00
CA SER A 60 9.84 -6.60 -23.34
C SER A 60 11.19 -7.11 -22.77
N TYR A 61 11.30 -8.39 -22.44
CA TYR A 61 12.56 -9.01 -22.04
C TYR A 61 13.43 -9.43 -23.23
N SER A 62 12.83 -9.85 -24.34
CA SER A 62 13.57 -10.30 -25.52
C SER A 62 14.29 -9.18 -26.26
N SER A 63 13.90 -7.93 -26.03
CA SER A 63 14.56 -6.75 -26.61
C SER A 63 15.87 -6.34 -25.90
N ILE A 64 16.20 -6.99 -24.77
CA ILE A 64 17.43 -6.76 -24.01
C ILE A 64 18.30 -8.03 -24.09
N ASP A 65 19.45 -7.90 -24.71
CA ASP A 65 20.45 -8.98 -24.88
C ASP A 65 21.13 -9.29 -23.53
N CYS A 66 20.38 -9.81 -22.56
CA CYS A 66 20.85 -10.15 -21.23
C CYS A 66 20.78 -11.66 -21.01
N GLN A 67 21.95 -12.28 -20.84
CA GLN A 67 22.11 -13.72 -20.57
C GLN A 67 21.50 -14.17 -19.21
N HIS A 68 21.01 -13.22 -18.37
CA HIS A 68 20.32 -13.50 -17.12
C HIS A 68 19.12 -12.57 -16.92
N PRO A 69 17.88 -13.06 -17.18
CA PRO A 69 16.65 -12.26 -17.02
C PRO A 69 16.44 -11.70 -15.61
N PHE A 70 17.04 -12.32 -14.60
CA PHE A 70 16.87 -11.93 -13.19
C PHE A 70 17.75 -10.77 -12.72
N LEU A 71 18.89 -10.50 -13.41
CA LEU A 71 19.72 -9.33 -13.14
C LEU A 71 19.20 -8.08 -13.86
N ALA A 72 18.48 -8.26 -14.98
CA ALA A 72 17.84 -7.16 -15.69
C ALA A 72 16.75 -6.47 -14.87
N ALA A 73 16.14 -7.15 -13.90
CA ALA A 73 15.13 -6.58 -13.01
C ALA A 73 15.62 -5.38 -12.17
N ALA A 74 16.95 -5.29 -11.96
CA ALA A 74 17.55 -4.19 -11.18
C ALA A 74 17.82 -2.90 -12.00
N TYR A 75 17.75 -2.98 -13.34
CA TYR A 75 18.13 -1.87 -14.23
C TYR A 75 17.00 -1.40 -15.18
N GLU A 76 15.78 -1.72 -14.89
CA GLU A 76 14.65 -1.51 -15.81
C GLU A 76 14.22 -0.06 -15.94
N SER A 77 14.02 0.38 -17.18
CA SER A 77 13.05 1.43 -17.49
C SER A 77 11.66 0.84 -17.20
N GLN A 78 11.11 1.22 -16.03
CA GLN A 78 10.36 0.32 -15.17
C GLN A 78 8.84 0.32 -15.43
N ASN A 79 8.30 1.30 -16.20
CA ASN A 79 6.86 1.50 -16.23
C ASN A 79 6.08 0.39 -16.94
N ASP A 80 6.48 0.02 -18.17
CA ASP A 80 5.69 -0.96 -18.97
C ASP A 80 5.76 -2.37 -18.39
N LYS A 81 6.89 -2.74 -17.80
CA LYS A 81 7.08 -4.07 -17.21
C LYS A 81 6.41 -4.21 -15.85
N SER A 82 6.44 -3.17 -15.03
CA SER A 82 5.74 -3.16 -13.74
C SER A 82 4.22 -3.22 -13.96
N GLU A 83 3.71 -2.47 -14.93
CA GLU A 83 2.30 -2.51 -15.31
C GLU A 83 1.90 -3.89 -15.84
N ALA A 84 2.67 -4.48 -16.75
CA ALA A 84 2.39 -5.81 -17.28
C ALA A 84 2.37 -6.89 -16.17
N ARG A 85 3.34 -6.87 -15.24
CA ARG A 85 3.34 -7.78 -14.08
C ARG A 85 2.10 -7.60 -13.21
N SER A 86 1.75 -6.36 -12.91
CA SER A 86 0.58 -6.02 -12.10
C SER A 86 -0.70 -6.53 -12.76
N ASN A 87 -0.80 -6.39 -14.08
CA ASN A 87 -1.90 -6.85 -14.90
C ASN A 87 -2.03 -8.37 -14.87
N ILE A 88 -0.92 -9.08 -15.05
CA ILE A 88 -0.86 -10.54 -14.96
C ILE A 88 -1.32 -11.02 -13.58
N LEU A 89 -0.79 -10.44 -12.50
CA LEU A 89 -1.16 -10.82 -11.14
C LEU A 89 -2.64 -10.55 -10.84
N SER A 90 -3.21 -9.48 -11.39
CA SER A 90 -4.63 -9.17 -11.24
C SER A 90 -5.50 -10.18 -12.00
N SER A 91 -5.17 -10.50 -13.26
CA SER A 91 -5.89 -11.49 -14.07
C SER A 91 -5.83 -12.89 -13.43
N LEU A 92 -4.68 -13.27 -12.86
CA LEU A 92 -4.55 -14.52 -12.10
C LEU A 92 -5.44 -14.54 -10.85
N SER A 93 -5.50 -13.44 -10.10
CA SER A 93 -6.34 -13.34 -8.90
C SER A 93 -7.83 -13.41 -9.26
N GLU A 94 -8.24 -12.81 -10.38
CA GLU A 94 -9.63 -12.87 -10.87
C GLU A 94 -10.00 -14.29 -11.34
N ILE A 95 -9.12 -14.97 -12.06
CA ILE A 95 -9.30 -16.38 -12.48
C ILE A 95 -9.41 -17.27 -11.25
N GLU A 96 -8.49 -17.12 -10.31
CA GLU A 96 -8.48 -17.88 -9.06
C GLU A 96 -9.79 -17.71 -8.27
N ALA A 97 -10.31 -16.49 -8.19
CA ALA A 97 -11.58 -16.21 -7.50
C ALA A 97 -12.78 -16.93 -8.14
N ILE A 98 -12.76 -17.13 -9.47
CA ILE A 98 -13.82 -17.83 -10.20
C ILE A 98 -13.74 -19.36 -9.99
N VAL A 99 -12.53 -19.92 -10.00
CA VAL A 99 -12.34 -21.38 -9.99
C VAL A 99 -12.20 -21.97 -8.59
N ARG A 100 -11.90 -21.15 -7.59
CA ARG A 100 -11.63 -21.58 -6.22
C ARG A 100 -12.91 -22.00 -5.51
N GLY A 101 -12.95 -23.27 -5.06
CA GLY A 101 -13.99 -23.77 -4.17
C GLY A 101 -13.69 -23.49 -2.67
N PRO A 102 -14.62 -23.84 -1.77
CA PRO A 102 -14.45 -23.66 -0.33
C PRO A 102 -13.22 -24.39 0.23
N LYS A 103 -12.90 -25.55 -0.32
CA LYS A 103 -11.75 -26.36 0.09
C LYS A 103 -10.44 -25.63 -0.25
N GLU A 104 -10.28 -25.26 -1.50
CA GLU A 104 -9.09 -24.56 -2.00
C GLU A 104 -8.91 -23.20 -1.32
N PHE A 105 -10.02 -22.53 -0.98
CA PHE A 105 -10.00 -21.29 -0.20
C PHE A 105 -9.38 -21.50 1.19
N LEU A 106 -9.83 -22.54 1.92
CA LEU A 106 -9.29 -22.85 3.25
C LEU A 106 -7.83 -23.32 3.19
N GLU A 107 -7.48 -24.16 2.21
CA GLU A 107 -6.11 -24.62 1.99
C GLU A 107 -5.17 -23.43 1.73
N ASN A 108 -5.61 -22.44 0.92
CA ASN A 108 -4.81 -21.25 0.66
C ASN A 108 -4.62 -20.39 1.92
N ILE A 109 -5.66 -20.20 2.73
CA ILE A 109 -5.51 -19.48 4.01
C ILE A 109 -4.49 -20.19 4.91
N ALA A 110 -4.55 -21.53 5.02
CA ALA A 110 -3.59 -22.29 5.84
C ALA A 110 -2.16 -22.10 5.32
N ILE A 111 -1.94 -22.20 3.99
CA ILE A 111 -0.63 -21.97 3.37
C ILE A 111 -0.12 -20.56 3.66
N GLN A 112 -0.96 -19.52 3.51
CA GLN A 112 -0.55 -18.13 3.74
C GLN A 112 -0.22 -17.85 5.22
N CYS A 113 -0.97 -18.43 6.16
CA CYS A 113 -0.66 -18.32 7.58
C CYS A 113 0.71 -18.94 7.91
N GLU A 114 0.94 -20.16 7.47
CA GLU A 114 2.20 -20.86 7.71
C GLU A 114 3.38 -20.21 6.96
N MET A 115 3.13 -19.65 5.76
CA MET A 115 4.14 -18.92 5.01
C MET A 115 4.59 -17.65 5.76
N LEU A 116 3.64 -16.88 6.31
CA LEU A 116 3.96 -15.70 7.10
C LEU A 116 4.74 -16.06 8.36
N GLY A 117 4.33 -17.11 9.07
CA GLY A 117 5.05 -17.63 10.24
C GLY A 117 6.46 -18.13 9.88
N SER A 118 6.61 -18.80 8.74
CA SER A 118 7.91 -19.27 8.26
C SER A 118 8.85 -18.11 7.93
N ILE A 119 8.38 -17.05 7.25
CA ILE A 119 9.19 -15.86 6.95
C ILE A 119 9.61 -15.17 8.23
N GLN A 120 8.71 -15.03 9.22
CA GLN A 120 9.04 -14.48 10.52
C GLN A 120 10.16 -15.28 11.20
N TRP A 121 10.00 -16.61 11.23
CA TRP A 121 10.98 -17.49 11.86
C TRP A 121 12.34 -17.41 11.15
N LEU A 122 12.37 -17.45 9.81
CA LEU A 122 13.59 -17.29 9.03
C LEU A 122 14.27 -15.94 9.28
N GLY A 123 13.49 -14.88 9.45
CA GLY A 123 13.98 -13.54 9.75
C GLY A 123 14.55 -13.42 11.17
N GLU A 124 13.85 -13.94 12.17
CA GLU A 124 14.23 -13.87 13.58
C GLU A 124 15.58 -14.59 13.83
N PHE A 125 15.79 -15.75 13.19
CA PHE A 125 17.04 -16.51 13.28
C PHE A 125 18.07 -16.12 12.22
N GLN A 126 17.82 -15.06 11.44
CA GLN A 126 18.72 -14.56 10.39
C GLN A 126 19.12 -15.63 9.34
N ILE A 127 18.25 -16.61 9.11
CA ILE A 127 18.53 -17.75 8.22
C ILE A 127 18.85 -17.28 6.80
N LEU A 128 18.11 -16.27 6.29
CA LEU A 128 18.32 -15.78 4.94
C LEU A 128 19.75 -15.26 4.72
N ALA A 129 20.34 -14.62 5.72
CA ALA A 129 21.72 -14.14 5.65
C ALA A 129 22.77 -15.28 5.73
N CYS A 130 22.38 -16.46 6.22
CA CYS A 130 23.25 -17.65 6.28
C CYS A 130 23.29 -18.42 4.97
N ILE A 131 22.38 -18.14 4.01
CA ILE A 131 22.36 -18.78 2.69
C ILE A 131 23.13 -17.91 1.71
N PRO A 132 24.14 -18.45 0.99
CA PRO A 132 24.88 -17.69 -0.03
C PRO A 132 23.97 -17.26 -1.19
N LEU A 133 24.16 -16.03 -1.71
CA LEU A 133 23.33 -15.47 -2.78
C LEU A 133 23.51 -16.19 -4.13
N SER A 134 24.67 -16.80 -4.36
CA SER A 134 25.06 -17.34 -5.69
C SER A 134 25.19 -18.86 -5.74
N GLN A 135 24.98 -19.58 -4.62
CA GLN A 135 25.18 -21.03 -4.59
C GLN A 135 24.25 -21.70 -3.57
N GLU A 136 24.04 -22.99 -3.76
CA GLU A 136 23.35 -23.84 -2.80
C GLU A 136 24.22 -24.21 -1.60
N VAL A 137 23.59 -24.45 -0.44
CA VAL A 137 24.24 -24.84 0.80
C VAL A 137 23.45 -25.97 1.48
N PRO A 138 24.12 -26.94 2.15
CA PRO A 138 23.41 -27.94 2.95
C PRO A 138 22.57 -27.31 4.04
N ILE A 139 21.34 -27.78 4.22
CA ILE A 139 20.43 -27.29 5.30
C ILE A 139 21.08 -27.49 6.67
N GLN A 140 21.81 -28.58 6.87
CA GLN A 140 22.54 -28.86 8.09
C GLN A 140 23.58 -27.78 8.43
N ASP A 141 24.30 -27.26 7.43
CA ASP A 141 25.32 -26.23 7.64
C ASP A 141 24.66 -24.90 8.06
N VAL A 142 23.53 -24.55 7.42
CA VAL A 142 22.72 -23.37 7.80
C VAL A 142 22.16 -23.53 9.22
N ALA A 143 21.66 -24.72 9.58
CA ALA A 143 21.14 -25.00 10.91
C ALA A 143 22.24 -24.86 11.99
N ASN A 144 23.42 -25.38 11.71
CA ASN A 144 24.57 -25.26 12.60
C ASN A 144 25.02 -23.80 12.76
N LEU A 145 25.08 -23.02 11.66
CA LEU A 145 25.51 -21.64 11.67
C LEU A 145 24.54 -20.73 12.46
N SER A 146 23.24 -20.96 12.30
CA SER A 146 22.20 -20.18 12.96
C SER A 146 21.77 -20.73 14.32
N ASN A 147 22.37 -21.86 14.74
CA ASN A 147 22.07 -22.55 15.99
C ASN A 147 20.58 -22.89 16.18
N VAL A 148 19.98 -23.47 15.15
CA VAL A 148 18.58 -23.92 15.15
C VAL A 148 18.50 -25.42 14.88
N PRO A 149 17.39 -26.12 15.30
CA PRO A 149 17.19 -27.52 14.97
C PRO A 149 17.06 -27.74 13.46
N GLU A 150 17.92 -28.62 12.89
CA GLU A 150 17.92 -28.94 11.46
C GLU A 150 16.53 -29.37 10.96
N GLN A 151 15.85 -30.24 11.71
CA GLN A 151 14.53 -30.74 11.33
C GLN A 151 13.48 -29.62 11.23
N GLN A 152 13.54 -28.65 12.15
CA GLN A 152 12.63 -27.49 12.11
C GLN A 152 12.94 -26.60 10.91
N LEU A 153 14.22 -26.30 10.68
CA LEU A 153 14.67 -25.53 9.51
C LEU A 153 14.24 -26.21 8.21
N ALA A 154 14.40 -27.54 8.10
CA ALA A 154 13.99 -28.30 6.92
C ALA A 154 12.49 -28.21 6.64
N GLN A 155 11.63 -28.15 7.69
CA GLN A 155 10.20 -27.94 7.52
C GLN A 155 9.89 -26.54 6.99
N MET A 156 10.53 -25.49 7.55
CA MET A 156 10.35 -24.10 7.09
C MET A 156 10.81 -23.92 5.64
N ILE A 157 11.97 -24.47 5.30
CA ILE A 157 12.48 -24.47 3.92
C ILE A 157 11.54 -25.26 2.99
N GLY A 158 11.07 -26.42 3.43
CA GLY A 158 10.16 -27.25 2.65
C GLY A 158 8.89 -26.54 2.21
N LEU A 159 8.27 -25.73 3.07
CA LEU A 159 7.11 -24.91 2.72
C LEU A 159 7.50 -23.72 1.84
N THR A 160 8.48 -22.94 2.26
CA THR A 160 8.88 -21.71 1.56
C THR A 160 9.42 -21.98 0.17
N ALA A 161 10.08 -23.14 -0.05
CA ALA A 161 10.51 -23.57 -1.37
C ALA A 161 9.33 -23.94 -2.29
N ARG A 162 8.31 -24.61 -1.78
CA ARG A 162 7.10 -24.94 -2.57
C ARG A 162 6.26 -23.72 -2.90
N CYS A 163 6.34 -22.68 -2.06
CA CYS A 163 5.70 -21.38 -2.33
C CYS A 163 6.58 -20.44 -3.19
N GLY A 164 7.73 -20.88 -3.67
CA GLY A 164 8.60 -20.10 -4.57
C GLY A 164 9.42 -19.01 -3.89
N PHE A 165 9.45 -18.96 -2.56
CA PHE A 165 10.26 -18.00 -1.82
C PHE A 165 11.73 -18.41 -1.77
N LEU A 166 12.03 -19.62 -1.30
CA LEU A 166 13.34 -20.28 -1.41
C LEU A 166 13.30 -21.33 -2.53
N ILE A 167 14.40 -22.04 -2.76
CA ILE A 167 14.44 -23.21 -3.61
C ILE A 167 15.24 -24.33 -2.92
N GLU A 168 14.81 -25.57 -3.09
CA GLU A 168 15.50 -26.79 -2.72
C GLU A 168 16.02 -27.46 -4.01
N PRO A 169 17.23 -27.10 -4.50
CA PRO A 169 17.75 -27.62 -5.79
C PRO A 169 17.91 -29.13 -5.80
N ARG A 170 18.22 -29.69 -4.65
CA ARG A 170 18.27 -31.13 -4.37
C ARG A 170 17.96 -31.37 -2.90
N ARG A 171 17.55 -32.57 -2.58
CA ARG A 171 17.17 -32.94 -1.21
C ARG A 171 18.25 -32.59 -0.18
N GLY A 172 17.85 -31.84 0.84
CA GLY A 172 18.73 -31.41 1.94
C GLY A 172 19.61 -30.20 1.63
N TYR A 173 19.42 -29.53 0.50
CA TYR A 173 20.11 -28.29 0.13
C TYR A 173 19.10 -27.14 -0.03
N VAL A 174 19.55 -25.93 0.22
CA VAL A 174 18.77 -24.72 0.03
C VAL A 174 19.56 -23.69 -0.75
N ALA A 175 18.86 -22.90 -1.55
CA ALA A 175 19.40 -21.73 -2.23
C ALA A 175 18.35 -20.60 -2.30
N HIS A 176 18.85 -19.39 -2.56
CA HIS A 176 17.95 -18.26 -2.82
C HIS A 176 17.29 -18.36 -4.20
N THR A 177 16.02 -17.98 -4.25
CA THR A 177 15.41 -17.47 -5.47
C THR A 177 15.73 -15.98 -5.61
N PRO A 178 15.51 -15.34 -6.79
CA PRO A 178 15.60 -13.89 -6.90
C PRO A 178 14.70 -13.15 -5.90
N LEU A 179 13.55 -13.73 -5.56
CA LEU A 179 12.63 -13.18 -4.57
C LEU A 179 13.24 -13.17 -3.17
N SER A 180 13.73 -14.30 -2.67
CA SER A 180 14.33 -14.35 -1.33
C SER A 180 15.67 -13.63 -1.25
N ALA A 181 16.44 -13.58 -2.34
CA ALA A 181 17.67 -12.80 -2.43
C ALA A 181 17.42 -11.30 -2.21
N SER A 182 16.28 -10.77 -2.69
CA SER A 182 15.91 -9.36 -2.46
C SER A 182 15.70 -9.03 -0.97
N PHE A 183 15.31 -9.99 -0.14
CA PHE A 183 15.17 -9.81 1.32
C PHE A 183 16.52 -9.74 2.05
N VAL A 184 17.59 -10.15 1.40
CA VAL A 184 18.97 -10.03 1.91
C VAL A 184 19.64 -8.76 1.39
N THR A 185 19.47 -8.47 0.09
CA THR A 185 20.10 -7.31 -0.55
C THR A 185 19.43 -5.99 -0.17
N ASP A 186 18.12 -6.01 0.13
CA ASP A 186 17.35 -4.91 0.69
C ASP A 186 16.60 -5.38 1.95
N PRO A 187 17.18 -5.18 3.14
CA PRO A 187 16.57 -5.60 4.41
C PRO A 187 15.19 -5.00 4.70
N SER A 188 14.81 -3.93 4.00
CA SER A 188 13.49 -3.32 4.20
C SER A 188 12.35 -4.25 3.77
N HIS A 189 12.56 -5.17 2.83
CA HIS A 189 11.58 -6.22 2.51
C HIS A 189 11.31 -7.12 3.71
N LEU A 190 12.37 -7.50 4.45
CA LEU A 190 12.22 -8.30 5.66
C LEU A 190 11.52 -7.50 6.76
N ASP A 191 11.90 -6.23 6.97
CA ASP A 191 11.22 -5.36 7.93
C ASP A 191 9.71 -5.25 7.65
N ALA A 192 9.30 -5.15 6.39
CA ALA A 192 7.89 -5.16 5.98
C ALA A 192 7.19 -6.48 6.33
N ALA A 193 7.82 -7.61 6.06
CA ALA A 193 7.28 -8.93 6.41
C ALA A 193 7.19 -9.12 7.93
N MET A 194 8.18 -8.66 8.68
CA MET A 194 8.16 -8.69 10.15
C MET A 194 7.03 -7.82 10.73
N PHE A 195 6.76 -6.65 10.14
CA PHE A 195 5.58 -5.86 10.52
C PHE A 195 4.28 -6.65 10.34
N LEU A 196 4.11 -7.30 9.19
CA LEU A 196 2.92 -8.11 8.93
C LEU A 196 2.76 -9.25 9.94
N ALA A 197 3.85 -9.94 10.29
CA ALA A 197 3.83 -11.08 11.20
C ALA A 197 3.71 -10.69 12.67
N GLU A 198 4.41 -9.66 13.12
CA GLU A 198 4.51 -9.28 14.54
C GLU A 198 3.40 -8.32 14.98
N GLN A 199 2.88 -7.51 14.07
CA GLN A 199 1.91 -6.46 14.41
C GLN A 199 0.57 -6.65 13.69
N ALA A 200 0.55 -6.69 12.36
CA ALA A 200 -0.69 -6.68 11.60
C ALA A 200 -1.51 -7.97 11.79
N ALA A 201 -0.91 -9.14 11.64
CA ALA A 201 -1.63 -10.40 11.78
C ALA A 201 -2.14 -10.65 13.22
N PRO A 202 -1.36 -10.42 14.29
CA PRO A 202 -1.88 -10.52 15.65
C PRO A 202 -3.03 -9.54 15.93
N ALA A 203 -2.96 -8.31 15.44
CA ALA A 203 -4.03 -7.33 15.59
C ALA A 203 -5.28 -7.76 14.80
N ALA A 204 -5.14 -8.24 13.57
CA ALA A 204 -6.25 -8.75 12.76
C ALA A 204 -7.01 -9.86 13.49
N LEU A 205 -6.30 -10.80 14.13
CA LEU A 205 -6.89 -11.88 14.92
C LEU A 205 -7.56 -11.41 16.23
N LYS A 206 -7.29 -10.18 16.67
CA LYS A 206 -7.94 -9.55 17.83
C LYS A 206 -9.11 -8.62 17.45
N ALA A 207 -9.36 -8.38 16.18
CA ALA A 207 -10.39 -7.45 15.72
C ALA A 207 -11.78 -7.78 16.30
N ALA A 208 -12.21 -9.05 16.27
CA ALA A 208 -13.48 -9.47 16.86
C ALA A 208 -13.55 -9.19 18.39
N THR A 209 -12.45 -9.45 19.10
CA THR A 209 -12.36 -9.17 20.54
C THR A 209 -12.39 -7.68 20.82
N ALA A 210 -11.75 -6.87 19.99
CA ALA A 210 -11.78 -5.41 20.08
C ALA A 210 -13.21 -4.88 19.92
N THR A 211 -13.92 -5.33 18.90
CA THR A 211 -15.34 -4.96 18.68
C THR A 211 -16.21 -5.34 19.88
N GLN A 212 -16.07 -6.56 20.42
CA GLN A 212 -16.85 -6.99 21.57
C GLN A 212 -16.56 -6.19 22.85
N ARG A 213 -15.30 -5.76 23.02
CA ARG A 213 -14.85 -5.09 24.24
C ARG A 213 -15.05 -3.58 24.21
N PHE A 214 -14.76 -2.96 23.08
CA PHE A 214 -14.70 -1.50 22.94
C PHE A 214 -15.91 -0.92 22.19
N THR A 215 -16.69 -1.77 21.51
CA THR A 215 -17.87 -1.37 20.71
C THR A 215 -17.47 -0.32 19.64
N GLU A 216 -17.97 0.89 19.75
CA GLU A 216 -17.72 2.01 18.82
C GLU A 216 -16.70 3.02 19.39
N SER A 217 -15.71 2.54 20.15
CA SER A 217 -14.67 3.44 20.66
C SER A 217 -13.85 4.04 19.53
N HIS A 218 -13.62 5.34 19.58
CA HIS A 218 -12.75 6.09 18.67
C HIS A 218 -11.43 6.49 19.32
N THR A 219 -11.10 5.92 20.49
CA THR A 219 -9.86 6.23 21.19
C THR A 219 -8.70 5.41 20.65
N ASN A 220 -7.54 6.05 20.45
CA ASN A 220 -6.35 5.45 19.82
C ASN A 220 -5.71 4.33 20.66
N ASN A 221 -6.12 4.14 21.92
CA ASN A 221 -5.61 3.11 22.81
C ASN A 221 -6.60 1.94 23.04
N GLU A 222 -7.80 2.00 22.48
CA GLU A 222 -8.81 0.94 22.52
C GLU A 222 -8.93 0.26 21.15
N THR A 223 -7.83 -0.30 20.68
CA THR A 223 -7.66 -0.88 19.35
C THR A 223 -7.39 -2.38 19.39
N ALA A 224 -7.48 -3.04 18.25
CA ALA A 224 -7.06 -4.42 18.10
C ALA A 224 -5.55 -4.59 18.38
N PHE A 225 -4.73 -3.61 17.97
CA PHE A 225 -3.31 -3.55 18.29
C PHE A 225 -3.06 -3.55 19.80
N SER A 226 -3.76 -2.71 20.56
CA SER A 226 -3.59 -2.64 22.01
C SER A 226 -3.92 -3.98 22.71
N LEU A 227 -4.88 -4.74 22.17
CA LEU A 227 -5.20 -6.08 22.67
C LEU A 227 -4.15 -7.13 22.27
N ALA A 228 -3.61 -7.04 21.06
CA ALA A 228 -2.60 -7.96 20.56
C ALA A 228 -1.27 -7.81 21.32
N THR A 229 -0.83 -6.57 21.50
CA THR A 229 0.43 -6.23 22.17
C THR A 229 0.31 -6.11 23.69
N ARG A 230 -0.91 -6.17 24.21
CA ARG A 230 -1.21 -6.01 25.66
C ARG A 230 -0.71 -4.68 26.22
N THR A 231 -0.70 -3.63 25.41
CA THR A 231 -0.30 -2.28 25.80
C THR A 231 -1.49 -1.33 25.78
N LYS A 232 -1.39 -0.22 26.51
CA LYS A 232 -2.31 0.92 26.41
C LYS A 232 -1.70 2.08 25.63
N VAL A 233 -0.49 1.91 25.13
CA VAL A 233 0.22 2.92 24.35
C VAL A 233 -0.41 2.95 22.95
N PRO A 234 -0.87 4.11 22.45
CA PRO A 234 -1.32 4.25 21.08
C PRO A 234 -0.24 3.83 20.07
N PHE A 235 -0.66 3.39 18.89
CA PHE A 235 0.28 2.87 17.88
C PHE A 235 1.34 3.89 17.48
N GLU A 236 0.97 5.17 17.29
CA GLU A 236 1.88 6.25 16.96
C GLU A 236 2.96 6.44 18.06
N ALA A 237 2.53 6.49 19.30
CA ALA A 237 3.45 6.62 20.43
C ALA A 237 4.33 5.37 20.60
N ALA A 238 3.82 4.18 20.27
CA ALA A 238 4.63 2.95 20.25
C ALA A 238 5.70 2.99 19.15
N GLN A 239 5.39 3.56 17.99
CA GLN A 239 6.37 3.80 16.92
C GLN A 239 7.47 4.76 17.35
N GLU A 240 7.13 5.89 17.99
CA GLU A 240 8.10 6.86 18.50
C GLU A 240 9.04 6.24 19.54
N GLN A 241 8.53 5.33 20.37
CA GLN A 241 9.29 4.65 21.41
C GLN A 241 10.14 3.48 20.90
N SER A 242 9.82 2.90 19.74
CA SER A 242 10.48 1.73 19.17
C SER A 242 11.04 2.00 17.77
N PRO A 243 12.36 2.23 17.62
CA PRO A 243 12.98 2.39 16.31
C PRO A 243 12.76 1.18 15.38
N ARG A 244 12.67 -0.04 15.93
CA ARG A 244 12.35 -1.26 15.17
C ARG A 244 10.94 -1.15 14.57
N LEU A 245 9.94 -0.82 15.39
CA LEU A 245 8.56 -0.70 14.92
C LEU A 245 8.40 0.42 13.90
N SER A 246 9.05 1.56 14.11
CA SER A 246 9.06 2.69 13.17
C SER A 246 9.62 2.28 11.80
N ARG A 247 10.76 1.57 11.78
CA ARG A 247 11.39 1.07 10.56
C ARG A 247 10.52 0.02 9.86
N GLN A 248 9.98 -0.94 10.61
CA GLN A 248 9.09 -1.99 10.09
C GLN A 248 7.81 -1.40 9.48
N TRP A 249 7.22 -0.40 10.13
CA TRP A 249 6.04 0.29 9.63
C TRP A 249 6.32 1.05 8.34
N ALA A 250 7.41 1.83 8.29
CA ALA A 250 7.82 2.54 7.08
C ALA A 250 8.08 1.57 5.91
N ALA A 251 8.73 0.45 6.17
CA ALA A 251 8.98 -0.59 5.19
C ALA A 251 7.67 -1.25 4.69
N TYR A 252 6.73 -1.54 5.59
CA TYR A 252 5.41 -2.05 5.20
C TYR A 252 4.67 -1.08 4.28
N LEU A 253 4.62 0.20 4.63
CA LEU A 253 3.97 1.22 3.80
C LEU A 253 4.60 1.28 2.41
N HIS A 254 5.92 1.20 2.33
CA HIS A 254 6.66 1.26 1.08
C HIS A 254 6.43 0.02 0.20
N HIS A 255 6.57 -1.19 0.75
CA HIS A 255 6.58 -2.42 -0.05
C HIS A 255 5.22 -3.12 -0.16
N ALA A 256 4.37 -3.04 0.86
CA ALA A 256 3.12 -3.80 0.95
C ALA A 256 1.88 -2.93 1.23
N GLY A 257 2.06 -1.69 1.64
CA GLY A 257 0.96 -0.77 1.96
C GLY A 257 0.20 -0.23 0.74
N GLY A 258 0.57 -0.63 -0.48
CA GLY A 258 -0.11 -0.19 -1.69
C GLY A 258 0.04 1.31 -1.96
N LEU A 259 1.08 1.93 -1.42
CA LEU A 259 1.47 3.27 -1.85
C LEU A 259 1.94 3.20 -3.30
N PRO A 260 1.61 4.20 -4.14
CA PRO A 260 2.12 4.23 -5.49
C PRO A 260 3.66 4.33 -5.44
N GLU A 261 4.33 3.50 -6.23
CA GLU A 261 5.76 3.62 -6.43
C GLU A 261 6.10 4.98 -7.06
N ASP A 262 7.30 5.51 -6.80
CA ASP A 262 7.71 6.84 -7.28
C ASP A 262 7.53 7.01 -8.78
N HIS A 263 7.78 5.94 -9.56
CA HIS A 263 7.62 5.96 -11.01
C HIS A 263 6.13 5.99 -11.45
N VAL A 264 5.23 5.32 -10.74
CA VAL A 264 3.77 5.36 -11.02
C VAL A 264 3.23 6.76 -10.79
N LEU A 265 3.73 7.40 -9.72
CA LEU A 265 3.41 8.78 -9.42
C LEU A 265 3.95 9.72 -10.50
N ALA A 266 5.21 9.55 -10.90
CA ALA A 266 5.84 10.32 -11.96
C ALA A 266 5.07 10.16 -13.29
N ASP A 267 4.68 8.94 -13.68
CA ASP A 267 3.91 8.68 -14.89
C ASP A 267 2.53 9.38 -14.85
N ALA A 268 1.81 9.23 -13.75
CA ALA A 268 0.53 9.93 -13.60
C ALA A 268 0.68 11.46 -13.70
N MET A 269 1.77 11.98 -13.16
CA MET A 269 2.07 13.42 -13.21
C MET A 269 2.48 13.88 -14.61
N THR A 270 3.14 13.05 -15.44
CA THR A 270 3.49 13.41 -16.82
C THR A 270 2.27 13.70 -17.70
N LYS A 271 1.08 13.20 -17.32
CA LYS A 271 -0.19 13.50 -17.98
C LYS A 271 -0.63 14.97 -17.85
N LEU A 272 0.02 15.73 -16.97
CA LEU A 272 -0.15 17.18 -16.90
C LEU A 272 0.78 17.88 -17.89
N HIS A 273 0.36 19.03 -18.41
CA HIS A 273 1.13 19.82 -19.38
C HIS A 273 2.30 20.60 -18.73
N TRP A 274 3.22 19.89 -18.07
CA TRP A 274 4.39 20.46 -17.40
C TRP A 274 5.27 21.29 -18.33
N SER A 275 5.33 20.94 -19.62
CA SER A 275 6.07 21.70 -20.63
C SER A 275 5.62 23.17 -20.74
N ASN A 276 4.32 23.44 -20.55
CA ASN A 276 3.78 24.79 -20.57
C ASN A 276 4.16 25.56 -19.30
N ILE A 277 4.13 24.89 -18.15
CA ILE A 277 4.53 25.45 -16.85
C ILE A 277 6.03 25.73 -16.85
N SER A 278 6.83 24.82 -17.40
CA SER A 278 8.28 24.95 -17.54
C SER A 278 8.68 26.13 -18.41
N LYS A 279 8.04 26.31 -19.59
CA LYS A 279 8.29 27.45 -20.49
C LYS A 279 7.96 28.78 -19.84
N ALA A 280 6.97 28.82 -18.96
CA ALA A 280 6.60 30.03 -18.23
C ALA A 280 7.50 30.33 -17.01
N GLY A 281 8.53 29.50 -16.74
CA GLY A 281 9.40 29.63 -15.57
C GLY A 281 8.68 29.41 -14.26
N GLY A 282 7.63 28.59 -14.26
CA GLY A 282 6.76 28.35 -13.10
C GLY A 282 7.49 27.66 -11.94
N GLN A 283 7.14 28.07 -10.73
CA GLN A 283 7.56 27.40 -9.50
C GLN A 283 6.53 26.33 -9.12
N VAL A 284 7.03 25.20 -8.65
CA VAL A 284 6.23 24.10 -8.07
C VAL A 284 6.53 24.03 -6.58
N VAL A 285 5.49 23.99 -5.76
CA VAL A 285 5.61 23.80 -4.31
C VAL A 285 5.08 22.42 -3.95
N GLU A 286 5.95 21.55 -3.43
CA GLU A 286 5.57 20.23 -2.92
C GLU A 286 5.47 20.28 -1.40
N VAL A 287 4.34 19.86 -0.84
CA VAL A 287 4.01 20.00 0.58
C VAL A 287 3.77 18.64 1.20
N GLY A 288 4.42 18.36 2.33
CA GLY A 288 4.18 17.19 3.17
C GLY A 288 5.08 16.00 2.89
N ALA A 289 5.60 15.86 1.67
CA ALA A 289 6.53 14.78 1.31
C ALA A 289 7.53 15.25 0.24
N PHE A 290 8.51 14.42 -0.09
CA PHE A 290 9.50 14.64 -1.15
C PHE A 290 9.46 13.46 -2.13
N LEU A 291 8.38 13.37 -2.90
CA LEU A 291 8.13 12.25 -3.81
C LEU A 291 8.04 12.71 -5.29
N ALA A 292 7.49 13.89 -5.54
CA ALA A 292 7.21 14.39 -6.89
C ALA A 292 8.33 15.27 -7.44
N ALA A 293 8.97 16.08 -6.62
CA ALA A 293 9.95 17.06 -7.08
C ALA A 293 11.17 16.41 -7.76
N LYS A 294 11.72 15.34 -7.22
CA LYS A 294 12.94 14.70 -7.75
C LYS A 294 12.74 14.09 -9.14
N PRO A 295 11.73 13.24 -9.40
CA PRO A 295 11.48 12.72 -10.74
C PRO A 295 11.09 13.83 -11.74
N LEU A 296 10.27 14.81 -11.34
CA LEU A 296 9.89 15.90 -12.22
C LEU A 296 11.05 16.85 -12.55
N ALA A 297 11.94 17.11 -11.61
CA ALA A 297 13.13 17.92 -11.85
C ALA A 297 14.05 17.29 -12.91
N ARG A 298 14.18 15.97 -12.91
CA ARG A 298 14.95 15.24 -13.93
C ARG A 298 14.32 15.33 -15.32
N LEU A 299 12.98 15.28 -15.39
CA LEU A 299 12.23 15.34 -16.64
C LEU A 299 12.12 16.79 -17.20
N PHE A 300 12.06 17.78 -16.30
CA PHE A 300 11.85 19.19 -16.63
C PHE A 300 12.90 20.09 -15.96
N PRO A 301 14.13 20.17 -16.51
CA PRO A 301 15.25 20.87 -15.88
C PRO A 301 15.03 22.37 -15.64
N GLN A 302 14.07 23.00 -16.32
CA GLN A 302 13.76 24.43 -16.17
C GLN A 302 12.78 24.73 -15.03
N LEU A 303 12.09 23.72 -14.48
CA LEU A 303 11.19 23.91 -13.35
C LEU A 303 12.00 24.10 -12.06
N ARG A 304 11.51 24.96 -11.20
CA ARG A 304 12.04 25.17 -9.84
C ARG A 304 11.08 24.56 -8.84
N PHE A 305 11.62 23.85 -7.87
CA PHE A 305 10.85 23.16 -6.83
C PHE A 305 11.19 23.73 -5.46
N LEU A 306 10.16 23.98 -4.66
CA LEU A 306 10.28 24.19 -3.23
C LEU A 306 9.55 23.06 -2.51
N VAL A 307 10.29 22.25 -1.77
CA VAL A 307 9.74 21.14 -0.98
C VAL A 307 9.57 21.60 0.45
N GLN A 308 8.37 21.54 0.97
CA GLN A 308 8.01 21.93 2.35
C GLN A 308 7.72 20.69 3.17
N LEU A 309 8.60 20.38 4.14
CA LEU A 309 8.50 19.20 4.99
C LEU A 309 8.18 19.58 6.44
N PRO A 310 7.49 18.69 7.20
CA PRO A 310 7.33 18.85 8.63
C PRO A 310 8.68 18.88 9.35
N ALA A 311 8.79 19.66 10.42
CA ALA A 311 10.00 19.67 11.25
C ALA A 311 10.25 18.26 11.82
N GLY A 312 11.47 17.73 11.63
CA GLY A 312 11.84 16.38 12.07
C GLY A 312 11.59 15.27 11.04
N ALA A 313 10.99 15.55 9.87
CA ALA A 313 11.03 14.62 8.75
C ALA A 313 12.50 14.40 8.37
N SER A 314 12.92 13.15 8.43
CA SER A 314 14.32 12.71 8.33
C SER A 314 15.10 13.48 7.28
N SER A 315 16.18 14.06 7.71
CA SER A 315 17.10 14.83 6.91
C SER A 315 17.43 14.14 5.58
N CYS A 316 17.38 14.91 4.52
CA CYS A 316 17.81 14.52 3.18
C CYS A 316 19.31 14.14 3.12
N GLU A 317 19.98 13.90 4.22
CA GLU A 317 21.42 13.60 4.28
C GLU A 317 21.82 12.30 3.59
N SER A 318 20.90 11.32 3.50
CA SER A 318 21.15 10.09 2.73
C SER A 318 21.03 10.26 1.20
N ILE A 319 20.55 11.41 0.73
CA ILE A 319 20.26 11.65 -0.71
C ILE A 319 21.46 12.34 -1.41
N LEU A 320 22.49 12.74 -0.69
CA LEU A 320 23.51 13.68 -1.16
C LEU A 320 24.71 13.05 -1.91
N CYS A 321 24.66 11.80 -2.35
CA CYS A 321 25.84 11.14 -2.93
C CYS A 321 26.02 11.29 -4.44
N ASP A 322 25.03 11.83 -5.19
CA ASP A 322 25.12 11.98 -6.64
C ASP A 322 25.47 13.43 -7.04
N PRO A 323 26.57 13.67 -7.80
CA PRO A 323 26.92 15.02 -8.31
C PRO A 323 25.88 15.63 -9.24
N SER A 324 25.07 14.82 -9.91
CA SER A 324 23.98 15.24 -10.81
C SER A 324 22.64 15.50 -10.11
N ASP A 325 22.62 15.48 -8.77
CA ASP A 325 21.39 15.63 -8.00
C ASP A 325 20.79 17.03 -8.18
N PRO A 326 19.49 17.15 -8.52
CA PRO A 326 18.78 18.41 -8.68
C PRO A 326 18.81 19.33 -7.45
N ILE A 327 19.07 18.79 -6.24
CA ILE A 327 19.25 19.60 -5.03
C ILE A 327 20.56 20.42 -5.12
N LYS A 328 21.64 19.80 -5.56
CA LYS A 328 22.96 20.46 -5.70
C LYS A 328 22.98 21.52 -6.79
N SER A 329 22.18 21.36 -7.83
CA SER A 329 22.03 22.36 -8.91
C SER A 329 21.21 23.58 -8.50
N GLY A 330 20.60 23.58 -7.31
CA GLY A 330 19.69 24.65 -6.85
C GLY A 330 18.31 24.62 -7.52
N GLN A 331 17.99 23.57 -8.25
CA GLN A 331 16.68 23.38 -8.87
C GLN A 331 15.62 23.01 -7.82
N ILE A 332 16.01 22.26 -6.78
CA ILE A 332 15.16 21.88 -5.66
C ILE A 332 15.69 22.56 -4.40
N SER A 333 14.83 23.29 -3.70
CA SER A 333 15.07 23.85 -2.38
C SER A 333 14.13 23.21 -1.36
N ILE A 334 14.61 23.06 -0.11
CA ILE A 334 13.85 22.41 0.97
C ILE A 334 13.62 23.43 2.08
N ALA A 335 12.42 23.48 2.62
CA ALA A 335 12.03 24.33 3.74
C ALA A 335 11.20 23.55 4.75
N ASN A 336 11.27 23.94 6.01
CA ASN A 336 10.40 23.41 7.04
C ASN A 336 9.05 24.15 7.03
N ARG A 337 7.96 23.39 7.21
CA ARG A 337 6.60 23.90 7.34
C ARG A 337 5.82 23.12 8.39
N VAL A 338 5.09 23.84 9.22
CA VAL A 338 4.17 23.22 10.18
C VAL A 338 2.87 22.88 9.44
N PRO A 339 2.40 21.62 9.46
CA PRO A 339 1.10 21.25 8.90
C PRO A 339 -0.03 22.12 9.45
N GLY A 340 -0.99 22.49 8.59
CA GLY A 340 -2.09 23.39 8.98
C GLY A 340 -1.72 24.87 9.09
N SER A 341 -0.44 25.25 8.89
CA SER A 341 -0.07 26.67 8.83
C SER A 341 -0.39 27.27 7.45
N PRO A 342 -0.68 28.60 7.37
CA PRO A 342 -0.92 29.26 6.09
C PRO A 342 0.21 29.05 5.09
N GLN A 343 -0.16 28.82 3.81
CA GLN A 343 0.82 28.69 2.75
C GLN A 343 1.49 30.04 2.46
N SER A 344 2.81 30.12 2.71
CA SER A 344 3.58 31.37 2.56
C SER A 344 3.93 31.68 1.12
N VAL A 345 4.01 30.68 0.25
CA VAL A 345 4.30 30.86 -1.18
C VAL A 345 3.00 31.06 -1.93
N THR A 346 2.81 32.24 -2.50
CA THR A 346 1.55 32.66 -3.13
C THR A 346 1.62 32.82 -4.65
N ASN A 347 2.77 32.50 -5.25
CA ASN A 347 3.02 32.66 -6.68
C ASN A 347 3.40 31.35 -7.40
N ALA A 348 3.17 30.21 -6.76
CA ALA A 348 3.44 28.93 -7.40
C ALA A 348 2.43 28.62 -8.51
N ALA A 349 2.92 28.07 -9.61
CA ALA A 349 2.07 27.61 -10.70
C ALA A 349 1.34 26.30 -10.32
N VAL A 350 1.99 25.46 -9.50
CA VAL A 350 1.43 24.18 -9.02
C VAL A 350 1.79 23.99 -7.54
N TYR A 351 0.81 23.58 -6.76
CA TYR A 351 1.00 23.06 -5.41
C TYR A 351 0.74 21.55 -5.44
N VAL A 352 1.72 20.76 -5.07
CA VAL A 352 1.58 19.31 -4.90
C VAL A 352 1.41 19.05 -3.40
N LEU A 353 0.20 18.74 -2.99
CA LEU A 353 -0.12 18.50 -1.59
C LEU A 353 -0.21 16.99 -1.32
N HIS A 354 0.71 16.46 -0.54
CA HIS A 354 0.58 15.14 0.05
C HIS A 354 -0.27 15.26 1.32
N LEU A 355 -1.35 14.49 1.38
CA LEU A 355 -2.26 14.55 2.53
C LEU A 355 -1.52 14.14 3.81
N PRO A 356 -1.48 15.00 4.85
CA PRO A 356 -0.64 14.78 6.03
C PRO A 356 -1.15 13.67 6.93
N SER A 357 -2.41 13.29 6.79
CA SER A 357 -3.12 12.39 7.69
C SER A 357 -4.34 11.80 7.00
N SER A 358 -4.90 10.73 7.54
CA SER A 358 -6.23 10.21 7.20
C SER A 358 -7.36 10.91 7.97
N VAL A 359 -7.03 11.75 8.96
CA VAL A 359 -8.01 12.45 9.80
C VAL A 359 -8.69 13.58 9.03
N PRO A 360 -10.02 13.51 8.79
CA PRO A 360 -10.74 14.48 7.96
C PRO A 360 -10.57 15.93 8.35
N SER A 361 -10.53 16.24 9.65
CA SER A 361 -10.36 17.60 10.15
C SER A 361 -8.99 18.20 9.84
N GLN A 362 -7.93 17.39 9.87
CA GLN A 362 -6.58 17.82 9.52
C GLN A 362 -6.45 18.06 8.01
N ILE A 363 -7.05 17.19 7.20
CA ILE A 363 -7.12 17.36 5.74
C ILE A 363 -7.87 18.65 5.40
N LEU A 364 -9.04 18.86 6.00
CA LEU A 364 -9.84 20.07 5.77
C LEU A 364 -9.06 21.33 6.12
N THR A 365 -8.38 21.34 7.27
CA THR A 365 -7.54 22.46 7.70
C THR A 365 -6.42 22.72 6.69
N GLU A 366 -5.73 21.66 6.22
CA GLU A 366 -4.64 21.79 5.26
C GLU A 366 -5.12 22.34 3.91
N LEU A 367 -6.29 21.91 3.44
CA LEU A 367 -6.92 22.46 2.23
C LEU A 367 -7.30 23.93 2.38
N GLN A 368 -7.88 24.31 3.52
CA GLN A 368 -8.33 25.68 3.79
C GLN A 368 -7.17 26.67 3.83
N VAL A 369 -6.03 26.31 4.43
CA VAL A 369 -4.86 27.21 4.54
C VAL A 369 -4.15 27.46 3.20
N HIS A 370 -4.48 26.66 2.16
CA HIS A 370 -3.97 26.88 0.81
C HIS A 370 -4.87 27.76 -0.06
N LEU A 371 -6.13 28.03 0.33
CA LEU A 371 -7.06 28.85 -0.47
C LEU A 371 -6.51 30.24 -0.83
N PRO A 372 -5.90 31.02 0.11
CA PRO A 372 -5.38 32.34 -0.23
C PRO A 372 -4.26 32.26 -1.29
N ALA A 373 -3.37 31.27 -1.18
CA ALA A 373 -2.28 31.10 -2.14
C ALA A 373 -2.80 30.72 -3.53
N LEU A 374 -3.76 29.79 -3.60
CA LEU A 374 -4.39 29.40 -4.87
C LEU A 374 -5.16 30.56 -5.54
N ARG A 375 -5.83 31.38 -4.74
CA ARG A 375 -6.52 32.57 -5.23
C ARG A 375 -5.56 33.59 -5.84
N MET A 376 -4.41 33.81 -5.20
CA MET A 376 -3.43 34.80 -5.65
C MET A 376 -2.64 34.30 -6.88
N SER A 377 -2.25 33.03 -6.91
CA SER A 377 -1.44 32.46 -7.97
C SER A 377 -2.24 32.13 -9.23
N ASN A 378 -3.56 31.98 -9.13
CA ASN A 378 -4.39 31.33 -10.16
C ASN A 378 -3.84 29.93 -10.57
N GLY A 379 -3.09 29.32 -9.66
CA GLY A 379 -2.43 28.04 -9.85
C GLY A 379 -3.39 26.85 -9.69
N VAL A 380 -2.86 25.68 -9.87
CA VAL A 380 -3.55 24.43 -9.61
C VAL A 380 -2.97 23.74 -8.37
N MET A 381 -3.81 23.03 -7.63
CA MET A 381 -3.35 22.13 -6.58
C MET A 381 -3.56 20.70 -7.03
N LEU A 382 -2.51 19.88 -6.89
CA LEU A 382 -2.58 18.44 -6.98
C LEU A 382 -2.64 17.88 -5.55
N ILE A 383 -3.73 17.23 -5.24
CA ILE A 383 -3.89 16.53 -3.96
C ILE A 383 -3.47 15.08 -4.21
N MET A 384 -2.33 14.71 -3.65
CA MET A 384 -1.78 13.38 -3.73
C MET A 384 -2.40 12.52 -2.64
N SER A 385 -3.05 11.45 -3.05
CA SER A 385 -3.83 10.64 -2.13
C SER A 385 -3.39 9.18 -2.13
N GLY A 386 -2.11 8.90 -1.94
CA GLY A 386 -1.62 7.53 -1.84
C GLY A 386 -2.34 6.65 -0.81
N ARG A 387 -3.17 7.26 0.03
CA ARG A 387 -4.01 6.60 1.04
C ARG A 387 -5.50 6.63 0.75
N VAL A 388 -5.94 7.12 -0.41
CA VAL A 388 -7.37 7.18 -0.75
C VAL A 388 -7.79 5.87 -1.40
N LEU A 389 -8.85 5.27 -0.86
CA LEU A 389 -9.45 4.07 -1.44
C LEU A 389 -10.14 4.40 -2.75
N PRO A 390 -10.19 3.44 -3.68
CA PRO A 390 -10.94 3.59 -4.91
C PRO A 390 -12.43 3.85 -4.64
N GLY A 391 -13.04 4.71 -5.43
CA GLY A 391 -14.50 4.88 -5.42
C GLY A 391 -15.21 3.63 -5.98
N GLN A 392 -16.46 3.38 -5.57
CA GLN A 392 -17.24 2.20 -5.98
C GLN A 392 -17.47 2.11 -7.50
N ASP A 393 -17.48 3.24 -8.19
CA ASP A 393 -17.74 3.32 -9.64
C ASP A 393 -16.45 3.31 -10.48
N GLU A 394 -15.29 3.10 -9.88
CA GLU A 394 -14.02 3.13 -10.60
C GLU A 394 -13.63 1.74 -11.10
N PRO A 395 -13.24 1.59 -12.37
CA PRO A 395 -12.79 0.32 -12.93
C PRO A 395 -11.39 -0.04 -12.38
N ILE A 396 -11.35 -0.53 -11.15
CA ILE A 396 -10.11 -0.91 -10.46
C ILE A 396 -9.98 -2.42 -10.52
N ARG A 397 -8.78 -2.88 -10.77
CA ARG A 397 -8.48 -4.31 -10.74
C ARG A 397 -8.63 -4.84 -9.33
N ALA A 398 -9.29 -5.99 -9.20
CA ALA A 398 -9.67 -6.61 -7.93
C ALA A 398 -8.49 -6.71 -6.93
N ARG A 399 -7.28 -7.04 -7.42
CA ARG A 399 -6.10 -7.14 -6.58
C ARG A 399 -5.68 -5.79 -5.96
N HIS A 400 -5.68 -4.70 -6.72
CA HIS A 400 -5.30 -3.38 -6.19
C HIS A 400 -6.32 -2.87 -5.18
N ALA A 401 -7.60 -3.10 -5.47
CA ALA A 401 -8.67 -2.80 -4.51
C ALA A 401 -8.47 -3.59 -3.21
N ALA A 402 -8.18 -4.90 -3.30
CA ALA A 402 -7.94 -5.74 -2.14
C ALA A 402 -6.74 -5.25 -1.29
N VAL A 403 -5.63 -4.87 -1.92
CA VAL A 403 -4.45 -4.32 -1.23
C VAL A 403 -4.80 -3.00 -0.52
N ALA A 404 -5.53 -2.10 -1.17
CA ALA A 404 -5.95 -0.84 -0.57
C ALA A 404 -6.89 -1.06 0.62
N HIS A 405 -7.88 -1.96 0.49
CA HIS A 405 -8.78 -2.32 1.60
C HIS A 405 -8.05 -3.03 2.74
N ALA A 406 -7.08 -3.91 2.45
CA ALA A 406 -6.26 -4.55 3.47
C ALA A 406 -5.45 -3.52 4.27
N ARG A 407 -4.85 -2.54 3.59
CA ARG A 407 -4.15 -1.43 4.24
C ARG A 407 -5.08 -0.62 5.14
N GLY A 408 -6.24 -0.21 4.63
CA GLY A 408 -7.23 0.54 5.41
C GLY A 408 -7.69 -0.23 6.64
N LEU A 409 -7.87 -1.55 6.52
CA LEU A 409 -8.23 -2.41 7.64
C LEU A 409 -7.10 -2.52 8.67
N ILE A 410 -5.83 -2.63 8.22
CA ILE A 410 -4.66 -2.62 9.11
C ILE A 410 -4.59 -1.29 9.86
N MET A 411 -4.73 -0.14 9.17
CA MET A 411 -4.74 1.19 9.80
C MET A 411 -5.83 1.27 10.87
N TYR A 412 -7.05 0.84 10.57
CA TYR A 412 -8.15 0.82 11.51
C TYR A 412 -7.83 -0.05 12.74
N GLN A 413 -7.23 -1.23 12.54
CA GLN A 413 -6.85 -2.13 13.63
C GLN A 413 -5.71 -1.58 14.50
N MET A 414 -4.82 -0.75 13.93
CA MET A 414 -3.71 -0.12 14.67
C MET A 414 -4.18 1.08 15.50
N SER A 415 -4.98 1.99 14.90
CA SER A 415 -5.23 3.33 15.45
C SER A 415 -6.71 3.75 15.52
N ASN A 416 -7.66 2.89 15.13
CA ASN A 416 -9.07 3.24 14.89
C ASN A 416 -9.26 4.32 13.82
N GLU A 417 -8.24 4.61 13.02
CA GLU A 417 -8.35 5.54 11.90
C GLU A 417 -9.04 4.88 10.71
N VAL A 418 -10.10 5.50 10.23
CA VAL A 418 -10.76 5.11 8.98
C VAL A 418 -10.09 5.86 7.83
N GLU A 419 -9.52 5.13 6.88
CA GLU A 419 -8.99 5.74 5.66
C GLU A 419 -10.11 6.43 4.88
N MET A 420 -9.84 7.67 4.46
CA MET A 420 -10.78 8.42 3.63
C MET A 420 -10.83 7.82 2.22
N ASP A 421 -12.02 7.49 1.75
CA ASP A 421 -12.22 7.08 0.37
C ASP A 421 -12.28 8.28 -0.59
N LEU A 422 -12.21 8.03 -1.89
CA LEU A 422 -12.24 9.08 -2.90
C LEU A 422 -13.56 9.87 -2.86
N CYS A 423 -14.69 9.21 -2.60
CA CYS A 423 -15.98 9.89 -2.52
C CYS A 423 -16.02 10.87 -1.36
N SER A 424 -15.55 10.47 -0.19
CA SER A 424 -15.44 11.33 0.99
C SER A 424 -14.50 12.51 0.77
N LEU A 425 -13.36 12.30 0.08
CA LEU A 425 -12.46 13.39 -0.29
C LEU A 425 -13.15 14.38 -1.23
N LEU A 426 -13.84 13.90 -2.26
CA LEU A 426 -14.55 14.77 -3.20
C LEU A 426 -15.68 15.55 -2.52
N GLN A 427 -16.44 14.92 -1.64
CA GLN A 427 -17.46 15.60 -0.83
C GLN A 427 -16.84 16.68 0.08
N MET A 428 -15.70 16.37 0.70
CA MET A 428 -14.97 17.35 1.50
C MET A 428 -14.51 18.54 0.64
N LEU A 429 -13.96 18.30 -0.55
CA LEU A 429 -13.52 19.36 -1.47
C LEU A 429 -14.65 20.34 -1.82
N ASP A 430 -15.89 19.86 -1.98
CA ASP A 430 -17.06 20.72 -2.23
C ASP A 430 -17.37 21.65 -1.05
N THR A 431 -16.95 21.32 0.15
CA THR A 431 -17.10 22.15 1.35
C THR A 431 -15.99 23.19 1.52
N VAL A 432 -14.84 23.01 0.84
CA VAL A 432 -13.67 23.91 0.99
C VAL A 432 -13.89 25.20 0.22
N ARG A 433 -14.23 26.24 0.95
CA ARG A 433 -14.56 27.56 0.41
C ARG A 433 -14.18 28.68 1.37
N ASP A 434 -14.03 29.88 0.84
CA ASP A 434 -13.95 31.13 1.60
C ASP A 434 -15.09 32.07 1.19
N SER A 435 -15.03 33.32 1.63
CA SER A 435 -16.04 34.35 1.29
C SER A 435 -16.09 34.74 -0.19
N THR A 436 -15.06 34.36 -0.98
CA THR A 436 -14.88 34.82 -2.37
C THR A 436 -14.94 33.70 -3.40
N GLY A 437 -14.67 32.44 -3.00
CA GLY A 437 -14.65 31.32 -3.93
C GLY A 437 -14.55 29.97 -3.24
N LYS A 438 -14.41 28.93 -4.06
CA LYS A 438 -14.31 27.53 -3.60
C LYS A 438 -13.30 26.74 -4.42
N LEU A 439 -12.87 25.59 -3.91
CA LEU A 439 -12.17 24.60 -4.70
C LEU A 439 -13.13 23.88 -5.65
N VAL A 440 -12.67 23.68 -6.88
CA VAL A 440 -13.39 22.87 -7.87
C VAL A 440 -12.48 21.80 -8.42
N LEU A 441 -13.02 20.60 -8.57
CA LEU A 441 -12.35 19.49 -9.23
C LEU A 441 -12.17 19.80 -10.71
N VAL A 442 -10.94 19.72 -11.20
CA VAL A 442 -10.61 19.88 -12.62
C VAL A 442 -10.39 18.51 -13.27
N HIS A 443 -9.63 17.64 -12.61
CA HIS A 443 -9.27 16.34 -13.17
C HIS A 443 -8.89 15.34 -12.09
N LYS A 444 -9.02 14.03 -12.41
CA LYS A 444 -8.50 12.92 -11.61
C LYS A 444 -7.35 12.28 -12.36
N LEU A 445 -6.17 12.20 -11.75
CA LEU A 445 -5.03 11.49 -12.30
C LEU A 445 -5.06 10.05 -11.82
N ARG A 446 -5.02 9.11 -12.77
CA ARG A 446 -5.06 7.68 -12.49
C ARG A 446 -3.74 7.02 -12.88
N SER A 447 -3.32 6.07 -12.07
CA SER A 447 -2.24 5.15 -12.41
C SER A 447 -2.67 4.18 -13.52
N GLY A 448 -1.73 3.47 -14.12
CA GLY A 448 -2.00 2.37 -15.05
C GLY A 448 -2.86 1.26 -14.43
N SER A 449 -2.80 1.08 -13.10
CA SER A 449 -3.65 0.14 -12.35
C SER A 449 -5.11 0.61 -12.18
N GLY A 450 -5.45 1.83 -12.64
CA GLY A 450 -6.79 2.40 -12.53
C GLY A 450 -7.08 3.12 -11.21
N MET A 451 -6.15 3.08 -10.23
CA MET A 451 -6.31 3.80 -8.97
C MET A 451 -6.13 5.30 -9.16
N THR A 452 -6.96 6.11 -8.51
CA THR A 452 -6.74 7.55 -8.45
C THR A 452 -5.56 7.85 -7.55
N VAL A 453 -4.49 8.39 -8.14
CA VAL A 453 -3.24 8.76 -7.43
C VAL A 453 -3.21 10.24 -7.05
N ALA A 454 -3.95 11.07 -7.77
CA ALA A 454 -4.10 12.49 -7.45
C ALA A 454 -5.41 13.08 -7.95
N VAL A 455 -5.87 14.14 -7.29
CA VAL A 455 -6.98 15.00 -7.72
C VAL A 455 -6.43 16.38 -8.02
N VAL A 456 -6.76 16.90 -9.20
CA VAL A 456 -6.39 18.26 -9.61
C VAL A 456 -7.55 19.19 -9.30
N VAL A 457 -7.29 20.20 -8.49
CA VAL A 457 -8.29 21.21 -8.12
C VAL A 457 -7.80 22.61 -8.44
N LYS A 458 -8.75 23.53 -8.65
CA LYS A 458 -8.50 24.96 -8.83
C LYS A 458 -9.39 25.77 -7.90
N TYR A 459 -8.92 26.94 -7.56
CA TYR A 459 -9.76 27.95 -6.92
C TYR A 459 -10.65 28.62 -7.96
N GLN A 460 -11.95 28.65 -7.74
CA GLN A 460 -12.92 29.32 -8.58
C GLN A 460 -13.66 30.40 -7.79
N LEU A 461 -13.66 31.61 -8.28
CA LEU A 461 -14.44 32.70 -7.71
C LEU A 461 -15.93 32.37 -7.79
N MET A 462 -16.67 32.62 -6.72
CA MET A 462 -18.13 32.61 -6.77
C MET A 462 -18.56 33.81 -7.57
N VAL A 463 -19.26 33.56 -8.68
CA VAL A 463 -19.96 34.65 -9.39
C VAL A 463 -21.00 35.18 -8.46
N GLY A 464 -20.81 36.42 -7.98
CA GLY A 464 -21.77 37.10 -7.14
C GLY A 464 -23.13 37.12 -7.86
N GLY A 465 -24.13 36.44 -7.28
CA GLY A 465 -25.50 36.63 -7.72
C GLY A 465 -25.82 38.11 -7.55
N ALA A 466 -26.01 38.80 -8.66
CA ALA A 466 -26.60 40.13 -8.62
C ALA A 466 -27.97 39.96 -7.95
N SER A 467 -28.10 40.48 -6.73
CA SER A 467 -29.34 40.63 -6.01
C SER A 467 -30.13 41.78 -6.62
#